data_4f830891b054f07c483aa3e2a0b429a8
#
_entry.id   4f830891b054f07c483aa3e2a0b429a8
#
_cell.length_a   1.000
_cell.length_b   1.000
_cell.length_c   1.000
_cell.angle_alpha   90.00
_cell.angle_beta   90.00
_cell.angle_gamma   90.00
#
_symmetry.space_group_name_H-M   'P 1'
#
loop_
_entity.id
_entity.type
_entity.pdbx_description
1 polymer ?
#
loop_
_entity_poly.entity_id
_entity_poly.type
_entity_poly.pdbx_seq_one_letter_code
_entity_poly.pdbx_strand_id
1 'polypeptide(L)'
;LAKKILRKKLSLRDENRHLDIKKEVNYQMSELVDQYWLHFGSKKSSADREKSIVEGIRAELGRMFVREVDGYAVQRWYENLTGKRGLAVNTAARHFNVMRHMMRKASTIWSKQTGIDKNPASLIEVHRPDDSRERFLSEDELCRLKIALDEKVFRKGSKDFNQTYLRMRLIALIALSTGMRSGEIHQIYWSDVMYSAGLIKVRMKLKKGRERYVPMTSQLAEEIRQYPKPIGENRVFPPKGGVTSRRQRLNGSFAEMLERAEISDFRFHDLRHTFASWYMMNGGDLYELAKILGHANIKMTERYAKLGQSHIAKTVKVAGQIWNLMKRAQEENKEA
;
A
#
# COMPACT_ATOMS: atom_id res chain seq x y z
N LEU A 1 -53.44 36.98 -21.81
CA LEU A 1 -52.11 36.38 -21.63
C LEU A 1 -51.39 36.98 -20.42
N ALA A 2 -51.25 38.30 -20.33
CA ALA A 2 -50.52 39.00 -19.25
C ALA A 2 -51.05 38.68 -17.85
N LYS A 3 -52.36 38.68 -17.60
CA LYS A 3 -53.00 38.31 -16.33
C LYS A 3 -52.73 36.85 -15.93
N LYS A 4 -52.64 35.93 -16.90
CA LYS A 4 -52.34 34.51 -16.64
C LYS A 4 -50.87 34.33 -16.26
N ILE A 5 -49.96 35.06 -16.89
CA ILE A 5 -48.55 35.09 -16.57
C ILE A 5 -48.30 35.71 -15.21
N LEU A 6 -48.99 36.80 -14.90
CA LEU A 6 -48.90 37.46 -13.58
C LEU A 6 -49.37 36.54 -12.45
N ARG A 7 -50.53 35.90 -12.60
CA ARG A 7 -51.02 34.89 -11.62
C ARG A 7 -50.02 33.75 -11.41
N LYS A 8 -49.44 33.20 -12.50
CA LYS A 8 -48.44 32.16 -12.41
C LYS A 8 -47.16 32.64 -11.69
N LYS A 9 -46.72 33.87 -11.95
CA LYS A 9 -45.58 34.47 -11.25
C LYS A 9 -45.87 34.77 -9.78
N LEU A 10 -47.07 35.16 -9.43
CA LEU A 10 -47.49 35.38 -8.05
C LEU A 10 -47.59 34.08 -7.28
N SER A 11 -48.16 33.00 -7.86
CA SER A 11 -48.21 31.70 -7.25
C SER A 11 -46.80 31.09 -7.04
N LEU A 12 -45.91 31.23 -8.02
CA LEU A 12 -44.51 30.82 -7.89
C LEU A 12 -43.74 31.64 -6.85
N ARG A 13 -44.13 32.90 -6.61
CA ARG A 13 -43.59 33.76 -5.55
C ARG A 13 -44.03 33.26 -4.17
N ASP A 14 -45.31 32.94 -4.02
CA ASP A 14 -45.87 32.43 -2.78
C ASP A 14 -45.29 31.05 -2.42
N GLU A 15 -44.91 30.27 -3.43
CA GLU A 15 -44.18 28.99 -3.29
C GLU A 15 -42.63 29.17 -3.19
N ASN A 16 -42.12 30.43 -3.14
CA ASN A 16 -40.67 30.75 -3.25
C ASN A 16 -39.98 30.19 -4.50
N ARG A 17 -40.74 29.91 -5.56
CA ARG A 17 -40.26 29.37 -6.85
C ARG A 17 -40.24 30.38 -7.98
N HIS A 18 -40.63 31.63 -7.74
CA HIS A 18 -40.95 32.61 -8.79
C HIS A 18 -39.73 33.05 -9.63
N LEU A 19 -38.49 32.80 -9.17
CA LEU A 19 -37.27 33.21 -9.86
C LEU A 19 -36.33 32.03 -10.20
N ASP A 20 -36.75 30.77 -10.06
CA ASP A 20 -35.83 29.62 -10.10
C ASP A 20 -34.61 29.77 -9.17
N ILE A 21 -34.75 30.62 -8.15
CA ILE A 21 -33.71 30.81 -7.16
C ILE A 21 -33.67 29.55 -6.31
N LYS A 22 -32.76 28.66 -6.63
CA LYS A 22 -32.44 27.58 -5.71
C LYS A 22 -32.19 28.20 -4.35
N LYS A 23 -32.95 27.79 -3.32
CA LYS A 23 -32.72 28.24 -1.94
C LYS A 23 -31.25 28.07 -1.63
N GLU A 24 -30.58 29.16 -1.31
CA GLU A 24 -29.16 29.11 -1.01
C GLU A 24 -28.94 28.19 0.20
N VAL A 25 -28.19 27.16 0.01
CA VAL A 25 -27.87 26.20 1.06
C VAL A 25 -26.59 26.67 1.77
N ASN A 26 -26.74 27.12 3.00
CA ASN A 26 -25.63 27.59 3.83
C ASN A 26 -25.06 26.41 4.67
N TYR A 27 -24.51 25.41 3.99
CA TYR A 27 -23.88 24.25 4.62
C TYR A 27 -22.37 24.48 4.69
N GLN A 28 -21.82 24.49 5.89
CA GLN A 28 -20.39 24.79 6.10
C GLN A 28 -19.50 23.59 5.81
N MET A 29 -18.26 23.85 5.41
CA MET A 29 -17.24 22.82 5.23
C MET A 29 -16.93 22.08 6.55
N SER A 30 -17.03 22.74 7.71
CA SER A 30 -16.90 22.08 9.02
C SER A 30 -17.95 21.00 9.24
N GLU A 31 -19.19 21.25 8.86
CA GLU A 31 -20.28 20.28 8.94
C GLU A 31 -20.08 19.12 7.97
N LEU A 32 -19.60 19.43 6.75
CA LEU A 32 -19.24 18.42 5.75
C LEU A 32 -18.09 17.50 6.25
N VAL A 33 -17.09 18.06 6.90
CA VAL A 33 -15.98 17.31 7.52
C VAL A 33 -16.51 16.34 8.57
N ASP A 34 -17.42 16.80 9.47
CA ASP A 34 -18.02 15.95 10.50
C ASP A 34 -18.82 14.81 9.89
N GLN A 35 -19.67 15.13 8.94
CA GLN A 35 -20.49 14.14 8.24
C GLN A 35 -19.64 13.12 7.49
N TYR A 36 -18.58 13.60 6.79
CA TYR A 36 -17.65 12.74 6.10
C TYR A 36 -16.87 11.82 7.06
N TRP A 37 -16.41 12.36 8.18
CA TRP A 37 -15.71 11.59 9.19
C TRP A 37 -16.60 10.49 9.77
N LEU A 38 -17.82 10.82 10.16
CA LEU A 38 -18.78 9.89 10.72
C LEU A 38 -19.10 8.72 9.76
N HIS A 39 -19.36 9.04 8.50
CA HIS A 39 -19.86 8.05 7.55
C HIS A 39 -18.77 7.28 6.79
N PHE A 40 -17.60 7.87 6.56
CA PHE A 40 -16.55 7.33 5.70
C PHE A 40 -15.16 7.31 6.33
N GLY A 41 -14.68 8.41 6.89
CA GLY A 41 -13.31 8.56 7.35
C GLY A 41 -12.96 7.58 8.47
N SER A 42 -13.79 7.52 9.51
CA SER A 42 -13.61 6.68 10.69
C SER A 42 -13.64 5.17 10.39
N LYS A 43 -14.30 4.77 9.31
CA LYS A 43 -14.49 3.36 8.92
C LYS A 43 -13.33 2.80 8.11
N LYS A 44 -12.37 3.63 7.72
CA LYS A 44 -11.21 3.20 6.92
C LYS A 44 -10.13 2.57 7.80
N SER A 45 -9.41 1.62 7.25
CA SER A 45 -8.23 1.05 7.92
C SER A 45 -7.10 2.06 8.17
N SER A 46 -7.16 3.23 7.53
CA SER A 46 -6.24 4.36 7.67
C SER A 46 -6.85 5.52 8.46
N ALA A 47 -7.88 5.28 9.27
CA ALA A 47 -8.63 6.32 9.99
C ALA A 47 -7.73 7.30 10.75
N ASP A 48 -6.74 6.81 11.49
CA ASP A 48 -5.83 7.68 12.27
C ASP A 48 -5.09 8.72 11.41
N ARG A 49 -4.65 8.30 10.21
CA ARG A 49 -3.98 9.22 9.26
C ARG A 49 -4.96 10.16 8.59
N GLU A 50 -6.14 9.66 8.26
CA GLU A 50 -7.19 10.44 7.59
C GLU A 50 -7.77 11.48 8.53
N LYS A 51 -7.83 11.20 9.84
CA LYS A 51 -8.25 12.16 10.87
C LYS A 51 -7.41 13.45 10.82
N SER A 52 -6.10 13.32 10.79
CA SER A 52 -5.20 14.49 10.68
C SER A 52 -5.43 15.29 9.40
N ILE A 53 -5.76 14.62 8.28
CA ILE A 53 -6.04 15.28 7.00
C ILE A 53 -7.37 16.04 7.06
N VAL A 54 -8.44 15.42 7.56
CA VAL A 54 -9.75 16.08 7.62
C VAL A 54 -9.78 17.23 8.62
N GLU A 55 -9.03 17.13 9.72
CA GLU A 55 -8.86 18.25 10.65
C GLU A 55 -8.05 19.41 10.01
N GLY A 56 -7.06 19.10 9.18
CA GLY A 56 -6.37 20.11 8.39
C GLY A 56 -7.30 20.84 7.40
N ILE A 57 -8.20 20.10 6.73
CA ILE A 57 -9.22 20.67 5.86
C ILE A 57 -10.18 21.55 6.67
N ARG A 58 -10.61 21.10 7.84
CA ARG A 58 -11.46 21.87 8.76
C ARG A 58 -10.81 23.20 9.15
N ALA A 59 -9.54 23.17 9.55
CA ALA A 59 -8.82 24.35 9.99
C ALA A 59 -8.70 25.42 8.91
N GLU A 60 -8.51 25.01 7.65
CA GLU A 60 -8.26 25.94 6.55
C GLU A 60 -9.54 26.38 5.83
N LEU A 61 -10.53 25.50 5.67
CA LEU A 61 -11.72 25.75 4.87
C LEU A 61 -13.03 25.67 5.67
N GLY A 62 -12.99 25.28 6.94
CA GLY A 62 -14.18 24.93 7.73
C GLY A 62 -15.22 26.04 7.84
N ARG A 63 -14.80 27.33 7.77
CA ARG A 63 -15.70 28.51 7.85
C ARG A 63 -16.38 28.83 6.52
N MET A 64 -15.88 28.30 5.39
CA MET A 64 -16.49 28.53 4.07
C MET A 64 -17.76 27.70 3.91
N PHE A 65 -18.73 28.21 3.18
CA PHE A 65 -19.83 27.37 2.72
C PHE A 65 -19.36 26.42 1.61
N VAL A 66 -19.89 25.18 1.59
CA VAL A 66 -19.49 24.16 0.61
C VAL A 66 -19.67 24.65 -0.83
N ARG A 67 -20.72 25.43 -1.08
CA ARG A 67 -20.99 26.04 -2.40
C ARG A 67 -19.93 27.04 -2.87
N GLU A 68 -19.19 27.65 -1.94
CA GLU A 68 -18.12 28.61 -2.21
C GLU A 68 -16.76 27.94 -2.49
N VAL A 69 -16.66 26.65 -2.17
CA VAL A 69 -15.44 25.87 -2.43
C VAL A 69 -15.47 25.41 -3.89
N ASP A 70 -15.10 26.31 -4.78
CA ASP A 70 -14.96 26.03 -6.21
C ASP A 70 -13.62 25.38 -6.57
N GLY A 71 -13.38 25.13 -7.87
CA GLY A 71 -12.11 24.54 -8.34
C GLY A 71 -10.89 25.38 -7.99
N TYR A 72 -11.01 26.70 -8.04
CA TYR A 72 -9.92 27.61 -7.69
C TYR A 72 -9.56 27.53 -6.20
N ALA A 73 -10.57 27.53 -5.33
CA ALA A 73 -10.36 27.39 -3.89
C ALA A 73 -9.67 26.05 -3.53
N VAL A 74 -10.07 24.95 -4.17
CA VAL A 74 -9.45 23.63 -3.97
C VAL A 74 -8.02 23.60 -4.51
N GLN A 75 -7.76 24.18 -5.67
CA GLN A 75 -6.42 24.28 -6.25
C GLN A 75 -5.49 25.08 -5.35
N ARG A 76 -5.90 26.26 -4.92
CA ARG A 76 -5.14 27.14 -4.01
C ARG A 76 -4.86 26.44 -2.67
N TRP A 77 -5.83 25.71 -2.15
CA TRP A 77 -5.64 24.90 -0.95
C TRP A 77 -4.56 23.82 -1.17
N TYR A 78 -4.60 23.13 -2.31
CA TYR A 78 -3.61 22.11 -2.66
C TYR A 78 -2.19 22.69 -2.81
N GLU A 79 -2.05 23.83 -3.49
CA GLU A 79 -0.78 24.55 -3.65
C GLU A 79 -0.20 25.00 -2.30
N ASN A 80 -1.06 25.41 -1.36
CA ASN A 80 -0.63 25.74 0.00
C ASN A 80 -0.05 24.55 0.76
N LEU A 81 -0.48 23.32 0.48
CA LEU A 81 0.08 22.12 1.12
C LEU A 81 1.56 21.94 0.79
N THR A 82 1.95 22.16 -0.47
CA THR A 82 3.34 22.02 -0.91
C THR A 82 4.15 23.28 -0.63
N GLY A 83 3.60 24.46 -0.92
CA GLY A 83 4.26 25.76 -0.77
C GLY A 83 4.40 26.18 0.70
N LYS A 84 3.29 26.56 1.35
CA LYS A 84 3.33 27.11 2.71
C LYS A 84 3.63 26.06 3.79
N ARG A 85 3.04 24.85 3.64
CA ARG A 85 3.22 23.76 4.64
C ARG A 85 4.41 22.86 4.36
N GLY A 86 5.08 23.00 3.21
CA GLY A 86 6.27 22.24 2.84
C GLY A 86 6.06 20.71 2.77
N LEU A 87 4.83 20.25 2.50
CA LEU A 87 4.57 18.82 2.40
C LEU A 87 5.17 18.25 1.11
N ALA A 88 5.77 17.08 1.22
CA ALA A 88 6.19 16.33 0.02
C ALA A 88 5.01 16.10 -0.92
N VAL A 89 5.24 16.18 -2.24
CA VAL A 89 4.21 16.10 -3.30
C VAL A 89 3.29 14.88 -3.12
N ASN A 90 3.84 13.71 -2.83
CA ASN A 90 3.05 12.50 -2.60
C ASN A 90 2.18 12.57 -1.33
N THR A 91 2.61 13.31 -0.32
CA THR A 91 1.80 13.57 0.88
C THR A 91 0.67 14.55 0.57
N ALA A 92 0.96 15.65 -0.13
CA ALA A 92 -0.04 16.61 -0.58
C ALA A 92 -1.08 15.95 -1.49
N ALA A 93 -0.65 15.10 -2.44
CA ALA A 93 -1.54 14.33 -3.29
C ALA A 93 -2.48 13.39 -2.51
N ARG A 94 -2.02 12.85 -1.37
CA ARG A 94 -2.88 12.07 -0.47
C ARG A 94 -3.93 12.95 0.20
N HIS A 95 -3.56 14.13 0.68
CA HIS A 95 -4.49 15.11 1.24
C HIS A 95 -5.55 15.49 0.20
N PHE A 96 -5.11 15.77 -1.02
CA PHE A 96 -6.00 16.09 -2.14
C PHE A 96 -6.99 14.96 -2.45
N ASN A 97 -6.57 13.69 -2.40
CA ASN A 97 -7.49 12.57 -2.61
C ASN A 97 -8.59 12.48 -1.55
N VAL A 98 -8.29 12.84 -0.30
CA VAL A 98 -9.30 12.90 0.77
C VAL A 98 -10.29 14.02 0.47
N MET A 99 -9.81 15.23 0.12
CA MET A 99 -10.65 16.35 -0.32
C MET A 99 -11.51 15.97 -1.51
N ARG A 100 -10.92 15.41 -2.57
CA ARG A 100 -11.64 14.96 -3.78
C ARG A 100 -12.74 13.95 -3.45
N HIS A 101 -12.45 13.01 -2.55
CA HIS A 101 -13.45 12.02 -2.12
C HIS A 101 -14.56 12.66 -1.29
N MET A 102 -14.24 13.58 -0.39
CA MET A 102 -15.21 14.33 0.41
C MET A 102 -16.14 15.16 -0.48
N MET A 103 -15.59 15.96 -1.40
CA MET A 103 -16.37 16.78 -2.34
C MET A 103 -17.19 15.93 -3.32
N ARG A 104 -16.71 14.75 -3.69
CA ARG A 104 -17.53 13.79 -4.46
C ARG A 104 -18.75 13.33 -3.66
N LYS A 105 -18.62 13.09 -2.36
CA LYS A 105 -19.76 12.74 -1.51
C LYS A 105 -20.72 13.92 -1.34
N ALA A 106 -20.19 15.11 -1.19
CA ALA A 106 -20.98 16.35 -1.17
C ALA A 106 -21.81 16.54 -2.43
N SER A 107 -21.22 16.32 -3.61
CA SER A 107 -21.90 16.53 -4.91
C SER A 107 -22.77 15.35 -5.37
N THR A 108 -22.81 14.25 -4.62
CA THR A 108 -23.63 13.07 -4.98
C THR A 108 -24.69 12.80 -3.91
N ILE A 109 -24.34 12.04 -2.88
CA ILE A 109 -25.28 11.60 -1.84
C ILE A 109 -25.80 12.77 -0.98
N TRP A 110 -25.03 13.83 -0.83
CA TRP A 110 -25.38 14.99 0.01
C TRP A 110 -25.66 16.27 -0.80
N SER A 111 -25.84 16.14 -2.12
CA SER A 111 -26.02 17.29 -3.02
C SER A 111 -27.17 18.24 -2.62
N LYS A 112 -28.29 17.70 -2.11
CA LYS A 112 -29.40 18.50 -1.60
C LYS A 112 -29.06 19.29 -0.34
N GLN A 113 -28.20 18.73 0.53
CA GLN A 113 -27.78 19.36 1.78
C GLN A 113 -26.66 20.38 1.57
N THR A 114 -25.75 20.08 0.64
CA THR A 114 -24.55 20.90 0.39
C THR A 114 -24.75 21.97 -0.69
N GLY A 115 -25.80 21.83 -1.51
CA GLY A 115 -26.11 22.75 -2.61
C GLY A 115 -25.22 22.62 -3.83
N ILE A 116 -24.32 21.61 -3.89
CA ILE A 116 -23.45 21.37 -5.06
C ILE A 116 -23.84 20.11 -5.79
N ASP A 117 -23.81 20.15 -7.12
CA ASP A 117 -24.10 19.04 -8.03
C ASP A 117 -22.87 18.52 -8.78
N LYS A 118 -21.78 19.30 -8.75
CA LYS A 118 -20.50 18.93 -9.37
C LYS A 118 -19.38 18.94 -8.34
N ASN A 119 -18.46 18.01 -8.49
CA ASN A 119 -17.28 17.95 -7.62
C ASN A 119 -16.23 18.99 -8.09
N PRO A 120 -15.96 20.04 -7.33
CA PRO A 120 -15.00 21.07 -7.73
C PRO A 120 -13.57 20.56 -7.86
N ALA A 121 -13.23 19.46 -7.18
CA ALA A 121 -11.91 18.84 -7.26
C ALA A 121 -11.74 17.86 -8.45
N SER A 122 -12.79 17.68 -9.30
CA SER A 122 -12.73 16.69 -10.39
C SER A 122 -11.80 17.09 -11.53
N LEU A 123 -11.72 18.38 -11.83
CA LEU A 123 -10.94 18.93 -12.95
C LEU A 123 -9.48 19.23 -12.60
N ILE A 124 -9.11 19.10 -11.32
CA ILE A 124 -7.77 19.42 -10.87
C ILE A 124 -6.87 18.20 -11.07
N GLU A 125 -5.86 18.35 -11.88
CA GLU A 125 -4.83 17.35 -12.09
C GLU A 125 -3.75 17.48 -11.02
N VAL A 126 -3.46 16.37 -10.35
CA VAL A 126 -2.39 16.29 -9.38
C VAL A 126 -1.25 15.49 -9.98
N HIS A 127 -0.20 16.19 -10.35
CA HIS A 127 1.02 15.55 -10.82
C HIS A 127 1.66 14.76 -9.66
N ARG A 128 1.89 13.47 -9.88
CA ARG A 128 2.66 12.62 -8.97
C ARG A 128 3.94 12.25 -9.67
N PRO A 129 5.08 12.64 -9.10
CA PRO A 129 6.34 12.14 -9.63
C PRO A 129 6.33 10.60 -9.50
N ASP A 130 6.80 9.93 -10.54
CA ASP A 130 7.08 8.50 -10.45
C ASP A 130 8.39 8.34 -9.67
N ASP A 131 8.27 8.34 -8.35
CA ASP A 131 9.35 8.05 -7.41
C ASP A 131 9.32 6.58 -6.98
N SER A 132 8.90 5.70 -7.89
CA SER A 132 8.93 4.27 -7.68
C SER A 132 10.37 3.82 -7.45
N ARG A 133 10.68 3.53 -6.19
CA ARG A 133 12.01 3.11 -5.76
C ARG A 133 12.34 1.74 -6.35
N GLU A 134 13.48 1.64 -7.04
CA GLU A 134 13.98 0.41 -7.65
C GLU A 134 15.19 -0.17 -6.89
N ARG A 135 15.49 0.32 -5.69
CA ARG A 135 16.62 -0.11 -4.87
C ARG A 135 16.47 -1.57 -4.41
N PHE A 136 17.44 -2.40 -4.72
CA PHE A 136 17.61 -3.75 -4.20
C PHE A 136 19.10 -3.99 -3.88
N LEU A 137 19.40 -5.01 -3.06
CA LEU A 137 20.76 -5.33 -2.66
C LEU A 137 21.51 -6.08 -3.78
N SER A 138 22.75 -5.66 -4.03
CA SER A 138 23.70 -6.42 -4.83
C SER A 138 24.11 -7.72 -4.12
N GLU A 139 24.84 -8.60 -4.80
CA GLU A 139 25.38 -9.82 -4.22
C GLU A 139 26.32 -9.52 -3.04
N ASP A 140 27.22 -8.57 -3.22
CA ASP A 140 28.15 -8.12 -2.18
C ASP A 140 27.42 -7.54 -0.95
N GLU A 141 26.41 -6.68 -1.17
CA GLU A 141 25.59 -6.13 -0.11
C GLU A 141 24.79 -7.22 0.64
N LEU A 142 24.29 -8.24 -0.08
CA LEU A 142 23.63 -9.39 0.53
C LEU A 142 24.58 -10.18 1.45
N CYS A 143 25.83 -10.39 0.99
CA CYS A 143 26.85 -11.05 1.80
C CYS A 143 27.15 -10.23 3.07
N ARG A 144 27.40 -8.93 2.94
CA ARG A 144 27.65 -8.05 4.09
C ARG A 144 26.46 -7.99 5.05
N LEU A 145 25.24 -7.92 4.52
CA LEU A 145 24.03 -7.94 5.36
C LEU A 145 23.92 -9.26 6.11
N LYS A 146 24.20 -10.40 5.46
CA LYS A 146 24.16 -11.72 6.12
C LYS A 146 25.16 -11.79 7.26
N ILE A 147 26.39 -11.33 7.06
CA ILE A 147 27.41 -11.25 8.12
C ILE A 147 26.90 -10.40 9.29
N ALA A 148 26.40 -9.19 9.02
CA ALA A 148 25.85 -8.30 10.03
C ALA A 148 24.64 -8.89 10.78
N LEU A 149 23.82 -9.70 10.12
CA LEU A 149 22.70 -10.43 10.73
C LEU A 149 23.14 -11.59 11.61
N ASP A 150 24.29 -12.22 11.33
CA ASP A 150 24.79 -13.37 12.09
C ASP A 150 25.73 -12.97 13.25
N GLU A 151 26.27 -11.76 13.20
CA GLU A 151 27.06 -11.25 14.32
C GLU A 151 26.22 -11.24 15.60
N LYS A 152 26.69 -11.99 16.60
CA LYS A 152 26.05 -12.04 17.92
C LYS A 152 26.34 -10.76 18.71
N VAL A 153 25.67 -9.68 18.37
CA VAL A 153 25.75 -8.43 19.14
C VAL A 153 24.90 -8.57 20.39
N PHE A 154 25.47 -9.17 21.43
CA PHE A 154 24.85 -9.23 22.74
C PHE A 154 25.35 -8.06 23.60
N ARG A 155 24.45 -7.16 23.98
CA ARG A 155 24.75 -6.16 25.04
C ARG A 155 24.58 -6.85 26.39
N LYS A 156 25.71 -7.01 27.11
CA LYS A 156 25.74 -7.59 28.46
C LYS A 156 24.77 -6.82 29.37
N GLY A 157 23.81 -7.54 30.01
CA GLY A 157 22.82 -6.93 30.90
C GLY A 157 21.52 -6.44 30.26
N SER A 158 21.39 -6.44 28.92
CA SER A 158 20.17 -5.98 28.24
C SER A 158 19.40 -7.11 27.54
N LYS A 159 18.54 -7.81 28.29
CA LYS A 159 17.64 -8.84 27.73
C LYS A 159 16.76 -8.29 26.60
N ASP A 160 16.23 -7.09 26.77
CA ASP A 160 15.34 -6.44 25.79
C ASP A 160 16.02 -6.13 24.46
N PHE A 161 17.28 -5.69 24.51
CA PHE A 161 18.07 -5.44 23.31
C PHE A 161 18.30 -6.75 22.54
N ASN A 162 18.75 -7.79 23.23
CA ASN A 162 19.06 -9.08 22.62
C ASN A 162 17.82 -9.73 21.98
N GLN A 163 16.66 -9.67 22.65
CA GLN A 163 15.41 -10.15 22.09
C GLN A 163 14.95 -9.33 20.89
N THR A 164 15.12 -8.00 20.93
CA THR A 164 14.76 -7.12 19.82
C THR A 164 15.65 -7.37 18.61
N TYR A 165 16.92 -7.63 18.84
CA TYR A 165 17.87 -7.98 17.79
C TYR A 165 17.54 -9.31 17.12
N LEU A 166 17.36 -10.39 17.89
CA LEU A 166 16.96 -11.70 17.36
C LEU A 166 15.65 -11.63 16.59
N ARG A 167 14.70 -10.88 17.11
CA ARG A 167 13.44 -10.64 16.43
C ARG A 167 13.64 -9.94 15.08
N MET A 168 14.44 -8.87 15.05
CA MET A 168 14.70 -8.11 13.82
C MET A 168 15.44 -8.95 12.79
N ARG A 169 16.44 -9.72 13.23
CA ARG A 169 17.18 -10.66 12.41
C ARG A 169 16.23 -11.63 11.69
N LEU A 170 15.38 -12.33 12.44
CA LEU A 170 14.44 -13.28 11.84
C LEU A 170 13.43 -12.60 10.90
N ILE A 171 12.91 -11.42 11.26
CA ILE A 171 12.01 -10.64 10.41
C ILE A 171 12.68 -10.27 9.08
N ALA A 172 13.96 -9.86 9.11
CA ALA A 172 14.73 -9.54 7.91
C ALA A 172 14.97 -10.77 7.04
N LEU A 173 15.33 -11.92 7.62
CA LEU A 173 15.49 -13.19 6.91
C LEU A 173 14.20 -13.64 6.23
N ILE A 174 13.05 -13.56 6.92
CA ILE A 174 11.75 -13.88 6.33
C ILE A 174 11.46 -12.92 5.16
N ALA A 175 11.69 -11.61 5.33
CA ALA A 175 11.44 -10.64 4.26
C ALA A 175 12.29 -10.90 3.02
N LEU A 176 13.59 -11.18 3.20
CA LEU A 176 14.53 -11.50 2.11
C LEU A 176 14.22 -12.83 1.41
N SER A 177 13.81 -13.85 2.16
CA SER A 177 13.60 -15.19 1.61
C SER A 177 12.22 -15.38 0.99
N THR A 178 11.24 -14.53 1.32
CA THR A 178 9.84 -14.74 0.94
C THR A 178 9.17 -13.55 0.25
N GLY A 179 9.80 -12.39 0.30
CA GLY A 179 9.21 -11.15 -0.19
C GLY A 179 7.96 -10.67 0.57
N MET A 180 7.66 -11.22 1.75
CA MET A 180 6.49 -10.82 2.54
C MET A 180 6.59 -9.37 3.01
N ARG A 181 5.43 -8.71 3.13
CA ARG A 181 5.36 -7.36 3.70
C ARG A 181 5.59 -7.41 5.22
N SER A 182 6.24 -6.38 5.77
CA SER A 182 6.45 -6.27 7.23
C SER A 182 5.18 -6.53 8.05
N GLY A 183 4.05 -5.96 7.62
CA GLY A 183 2.77 -6.15 8.32
C GLY A 183 2.23 -7.59 8.24
N GLU A 184 2.60 -8.36 7.23
CA GLU A 184 2.24 -9.78 7.08
C GLU A 184 3.14 -10.63 7.98
N ILE A 185 4.44 -10.35 8.00
CA ILE A 185 5.43 -11.06 8.84
C ILE A 185 5.05 -10.96 10.32
N HIS A 186 4.67 -9.77 10.80
CA HIS A 186 4.23 -9.59 12.19
C HIS A 186 2.91 -10.29 12.55
N GLN A 187 2.19 -10.82 11.57
CA GLN A 187 0.94 -11.55 11.77
C GLN A 187 1.10 -13.07 11.61
N ILE A 188 2.31 -13.58 11.46
CA ILE A 188 2.55 -15.02 11.39
C ILE A 188 2.27 -15.66 12.75
N TYR A 189 1.46 -16.70 12.76
CA TYR A 189 1.25 -17.60 13.87
C TYR A 189 2.12 -18.83 13.71
N TRP A 190 2.47 -19.49 14.80
CA TRP A 190 3.20 -20.75 14.74
C TRP A 190 2.48 -21.82 13.91
N SER A 191 1.15 -21.84 13.97
CA SER A 191 0.31 -22.72 13.14
C SER A 191 0.31 -22.39 11.66
N ASP A 192 0.81 -21.22 11.25
CA ASP A 192 0.92 -20.83 9.85
C ASP A 192 2.23 -21.32 9.21
N VAL A 193 3.19 -21.81 10.02
CA VAL A 193 4.49 -22.34 9.55
C VAL A 193 4.34 -23.83 9.30
N MET A 194 4.22 -24.20 8.05
CA MET A 194 3.98 -25.58 7.60
C MET A 194 5.32 -26.24 7.23
N TYR A 195 6.04 -26.73 8.22
CA TYR A 195 7.40 -27.27 8.03
C TYR A 195 7.48 -28.44 7.05
N SER A 196 6.51 -29.37 7.09
CA SER A 196 6.48 -30.52 6.19
C SER A 196 6.22 -30.15 4.73
N ALA A 197 5.44 -29.09 4.51
CA ALA A 197 5.13 -28.59 3.17
C ALA A 197 6.13 -27.54 2.66
N GLY A 198 7.04 -27.03 3.50
CA GLY A 198 7.94 -25.94 3.15
C GLY A 198 7.21 -24.64 2.82
N LEU A 199 6.12 -24.33 3.52
CA LEU A 199 5.25 -23.19 3.23
C LEU A 199 4.96 -22.35 4.47
N ILE A 200 4.76 -21.05 4.27
CA ILE A 200 4.18 -20.15 5.27
C ILE A 200 2.82 -19.68 4.76
N LYS A 201 1.78 -19.88 5.55
CA LYS A 201 0.44 -19.37 5.29
C LYS A 201 0.38 -17.88 5.64
N VAL A 202 0.02 -17.04 4.68
CA VAL A 202 -0.14 -15.60 4.86
C VAL A 202 -1.61 -15.25 5.00
N ARG A 203 -1.99 -14.79 6.19
CA ARG A 203 -3.36 -14.36 6.48
C ARG A 203 -3.59 -12.96 5.95
N MET A 204 -4.50 -12.82 5.00
CA MET A 204 -4.87 -11.52 4.45
C MET A 204 -6.08 -10.94 5.18
N LYS A 205 -5.97 -9.71 5.71
CA LYS A 205 -7.09 -8.97 6.32
C LYS A 205 -8.09 -8.38 5.31
N LEU A 206 -8.01 -8.73 4.05
CA LEU A 206 -8.91 -8.20 3.03
C LEU A 206 -10.29 -8.85 3.13
N LYS A 207 -11.35 -8.07 2.89
CA LYS A 207 -12.78 -8.39 2.96
C LYS A 207 -13.24 -9.67 2.21
N LYS A 208 -12.35 -10.36 1.49
CA LYS A 208 -12.61 -11.59 0.74
C LYS A 208 -11.63 -12.72 1.02
N GLY A 209 -10.95 -12.71 2.19
CA GLY A 209 -10.31 -13.91 2.74
C GLY A 209 -9.40 -14.73 1.80
N ARG A 210 -8.73 -14.09 0.83
CA ARG A 210 -7.79 -14.82 -0.02
C ARG A 210 -6.50 -15.06 0.77
N GLU A 211 -6.40 -16.27 1.30
CA GLU A 211 -5.15 -16.79 1.86
C GLU A 211 -4.18 -17.03 0.71
N ARG A 212 -2.88 -16.82 0.97
CA ARG A 212 -1.83 -17.25 0.08
C ARG A 212 -0.76 -17.98 0.84
N TYR A 213 -0.07 -18.83 0.15
CA TYR A 213 1.07 -19.57 0.68
C TYR A 213 2.34 -19.06 0.03
N VAL A 214 3.40 -18.92 0.83
CA VAL A 214 4.69 -18.45 0.37
C VAL A 214 5.71 -19.55 0.62
N PRO A 215 6.53 -19.91 -0.37
CA PRO A 215 7.58 -20.93 -0.21
C PRO A 215 8.57 -20.56 0.90
N MET A 216 9.00 -21.56 1.65
CA MET A 216 9.97 -21.45 2.73
C MET A 216 11.10 -22.47 2.48
N THR A 217 12.33 -21.98 2.41
CA THR A 217 13.50 -22.87 2.28
C THR A 217 13.76 -23.62 3.57
N SER A 218 14.53 -24.73 3.49
CA SER A 218 14.94 -25.49 4.67
C SER A 218 15.75 -24.67 5.66
N GLN A 219 16.60 -23.76 5.15
CA GLN A 219 17.39 -22.84 5.96
C GLN A 219 16.50 -21.87 6.76
N LEU A 220 15.50 -21.29 6.09
CA LEU A 220 14.55 -20.41 6.78
C LEU A 220 13.70 -21.16 7.80
N ALA A 221 13.31 -22.39 7.49
CA ALA A 221 12.56 -23.25 8.41
C ALA A 221 13.35 -23.51 9.69
N GLU A 222 14.65 -23.75 9.58
CA GLU A 222 15.55 -23.95 10.72
C GLU A 222 15.70 -22.69 11.56
N GLU A 223 15.87 -21.53 10.94
CA GLU A 223 15.93 -20.26 11.65
C GLU A 223 14.64 -19.99 12.46
N ILE A 224 13.48 -20.33 11.89
CA ILE A 224 12.20 -20.19 12.60
C ILE A 224 12.09 -21.19 13.75
N ARG A 225 12.58 -22.45 13.61
CA ARG A 225 12.57 -23.45 14.68
C ARG A 225 13.41 -23.02 15.87
N GLN A 226 14.57 -22.44 15.60
CA GLN A 226 15.51 -21.97 16.63
C GLN A 226 15.04 -20.68 17.33
N TYR A 227 14.05 -19.99 16.75
CA TYR A 227 13.53 -18.78 17.37
C TYR A 227 12.71 -19.09 18.64
N PRO A 228 12.99 -18.39 19.76
CA PRO A 228 12.32 -18.65 21.02
C PRO A 228 10.79 -18.56 20.91
N LYS A 229 10.11 -19.62 21.33
CA LYS A 229 8.65 -19.68 21.39
C LYS A 229 8.19 -19.43 22.82
N PRO A 230 7.63 -18.22 23.14
CA PRO A 230 7.12 -17.93 24.46
C PRO A 230 5.92 -18.84 24.81
N ILE A 231 5.84 -19.29 26.05
CA ILE A 231 4.74 -20.14 26.55
C ILE A 231 3.44 -19.32 26.49
N GLY A 232 2.37 -19.91 25.95
CA GLY A 232 1.05 -19.27 25.85
C GLY A 232 0.91 -18.29 24.70
N GLU A 233 1.97 -18.05 23.90
CA GLU A 233 1.91 -17.13 22.77
C GLU A 233 1.79 -17.88 21.43
N ASN A 234 0.74 -17.56 20.70
CA ASN A 234 0.47 -18.21 19.42
C ASN A 234 1.15 -17.51 18.23
N ARG A 235 1.59 -16.26 18.39
CA ARG A 235 2.27 -15.50 17.33
C ARG A 235 3.77 -15.72 17.39
N VAL A 236 4.39 -15.80 16.20
CA VAL A 236 5.87 -15.82 16.11
C VAL A 236 6.44 -14.49 16.62
N PHE A 237 5.77 -13.40 16.31
CA PHE A 237 6.18 -12.04 16.69
C PHE A 237 5.07 -11.32 17.48
N PRO A 238 4.90 -11.61 18.78
CA PRO A 238 3.89 -10.95 19.59
C PRO A 238 4.14 -9.43 19.69
N PRO A 239 3.08 -8.60 19.79
CA PRO A 239 3.23 -7.17 19.99
C PRO A 239 3.86 -6.90 21.37
N LYS A 240 4.88 -6.05 21.44
CA LYS A 240 5.45 -5.59 22.71
C LYS A 240 4.50 -4.59 23.37
N GLY A 241 4.27 -4.72 24.70
CA GLY A 241 3.59 -3.72 25.52
C GLY A 241 2.07 -3.62 25.35
N GLY A 242 1.38 -4.70 24.95
CA GLY A 242 -0.10 -4.72 24.88
C GLY A 242 -0.73 -3.79 23.83
N VAL A 243 0.07 -3.01 23.16
CA VAL A 243 -0.37 -2.09 22.11
C VAL A 243 -0.47 -2.86 20.80
N THR A 244 -1.68 -2.94 20.24
CA THR A 244 -1.95 -3.46 18.89
C THR A 244 -1.32 -2.61 17.78
N SER A 245 -0.30 -1.82 18.09
CA SER A 245 0.31 -0.90 17.15
C SER A 245 1.03 -1.69 16.05
N ARG A 246 0.47 -1.64 14.84
CA ARG A 246 1.03 -2.17 13.60
C ARG A 246 2.40 -1.57 13.23
N ARG A 247 2.90 -0.65 14.04
CA ARG A 247 4.16 0.08 13.85
C ARG A 247 5.09 -0.17 15.03
N GLN A 248 5.45 -1.42 15.26
CA GLN A 248 6.68 -1.60 16.02
C GLN A 248 7.80 -0.96 15.20
N ARG A 249 8.52 -0.04 15.85
CA ARG A 249 9.65 0.67 15.23
C ARG A 249 10.75 -0.34 14.88
N LEU A 250 10.64 -0.93 13.70
CA LEU A 250 11.72 -1.78 13.15
C LEU A 250 12.96 -0.95 12.81
N ASN A 251 12.80 0.38 12.74
CA ASN A 251 13.78 1.28 12.13
C ASN A 251 15.11 1.35 12.90
N GLY A 252 15.10 1.30 14.23
CA GLY A 252 16.33 1.43 15.00
C GLY A 252 17.27 0.23 14.82
N SER A 253 16.80 -0.96 15.19
CA SER A 253 17.62 -2.18 15.10
C SER A 253 17.97 -2.56 13.66
N PHE A 254 17.10 -2.27 12.69
CA PHE A 254 17.40 -2.51 11.29
C PHE A 254 18.41 -1.51 10.74
N ALA A 255 18.31 -0.23 11.12
CA ALA A 255 19.32 0.77 10.77
C ALA A 255 20.71 0.42 11.31
N GLU A 256 20.79 -0.06 12.55
CA GLU A 256 22.03 -0.53 13.14
C GLU A 256 22.64 -1.73 12.41
N MET A 257 21.80 -2.64 11.89
CA MET A 257 22.23 -3.77 11.04
C MET A 257 22.76 -3.27 9.69
N LEU A 258 22.09 -2.30 9.07
CA LEU A 258 22.52 -1.72 7.79
C LEU A 258 23.83 -0.94 7.93
N GLU A 259 23.99 -0.19 9.02
CA GLU A 259 25.23 0.55 9.32
C GLU A 259 26.43 -0.42 9.42
N ARG A 260 26.30 -1.53 10.17
CA ARG A 260 27.35 -2.55 10.27
C ARG A 260 27.63 -3.28 8.96
N ALA A 261 26.61 -3.41 8.11
CA ALA A 261 26.74 -3.98 6.77
C ALA A 261 27.27 -2.95 5.75
N GLU A 262 27.50 -1.70 6.16
CA GLU A 262 27.91 -0.59 5.27
C GLU A 262 26.94 -0.42 4.08
N ILE A 263 25.61 -0.53 4.37
CA ILE A 263 24.56 -0.38 3.39
C ILE A 263 23.84 0.94 3.62
N SER A 264 23.98 1.86 2.68
CA SER A 264 23.29 3.16 2.67
C SER A 264 22.06 3.18 1.80
N ASP A 265 21.18 4.17 2.02
CA ASP A 265 19.94 4.38 1.27
C ASP A 265 19.12 3.10 1.06
N PHE A 266 18.86 2.38 2.16
CA PHE A 266 18.10 1.14 2.13
C PHE A 266 17.05 1.11 3.25
N ARG A 267 15.82 0.74 2.90
CA ARG A 267 14.68 0.67 3.81
C ARG A 267 14.23 -0.77 4.00
N PHE A 268 13.57 -1.07 5.10
CA PHE A 268 13.06 -2.43 5.34
C PHE A 268 12.20 -2.97 4.17
N HIS A 269 11.43 -2.13 3.50
CA HIS A 269 10.61 -2.57 2.37
C HIS A 269 11.43 -2.96 1.14
N ASP A 270 12.65 -2.46 1.03
CA ASP A 270 13.56 -2.78 -0.07
C ASP A 270 14.08 -4.23 0.01
N LEU A 271 13.97 -4.91 1.17
CA LEU A 271 14.19 -6.36 1.28
C LEU A 271 13.23 -7.16 0.39
N ARG A 272 11.97 -6.72 0.30
CA ARG A 272 11.00 -7.32 -0.62
C ARG A 272 11.32 -6.99 -2.08
N HIS A 273 11.81 -5.78 -2.35
CA HIS A 273 12.31 -5.43 -3.69
C HIS A 273 13.51 -6.29 -4.06
N THR A 274 14.42 -6.54 -3.12
CA THR A 274 15.57 -7.42 -3.29
C THR A 274 15.12 -8.84 -3.63
N PHE A 275 14.21 -9.44 -2.86
CA PHE A 275 13.65 -10.75 -3.17
C PHE A 275 13.06 -10.81 -4.58
N ALA A 276 12.23 -9.83 -4.95
CA ALA A 276 11.56 -9.80 -6.23
C ALA A 276 12.54 -9.65 -7.40
N SER A 277 13.54 -8.78 -7.25
CA SER A 277 14.58 -8.54 -8.25
C SER A 277 15.44 -9.79 -8.49
N TRP A 278 15.92 -10.41 -7.41
CA TRP A 278 16.71 -11.64 -7.49
C TRP A 278 15.89 -12.82 -8.03
N TYR A 279 14.60 -12.92 -7.67
CA TYR A 279 13.72 -13.94 -8.24
C TYR A 279 13.64 -13.82 -9.76
N MET A 280 13.45 -12.61 -10.28
CA MET A 280 13.39 -12.38 -11.74
C MET A 280 14.74 -12.58 -12.42
N MET A 281 15.83 -12.08 -11.84
CA MET A 281 17.19 -12.24 -12.39
C MET A 281 17.59 -13.70 -12.49
N ASN A 282 17.09 -14.56 -11.61
CA ASN A 282 17.31 -16.01 -11.64
C ASN A 282 16.26 -16.77 -12.48
N GLY A 283 15.56 -16.09 -13.39
CA GLY A 283 14.67 -16.71 -14.36
C GLY A 283 13.27 -17.07 -13.82
N GLY A 284 12.87 -16.48 -12.69
CA GLY A 284 11.54 -16.65 -12.14
C GLY A 284 10.44 -16.13 -13.07
N ASP A 285 9.24 -16.67 -12.93
CA ASP A 285 8.07 -16.25 -13.68
C ASP A 285 7.39 -15.04 -13.04
N LEU A 286 7.00 -14.05 -13.86
CA LEU A 286 6.41 -12.78 -13.39
C LEU A 286 5.03 -13.00 -12.74
N TYR A 287 4.25 -13.94 -13.25
CA TYR A 287 2.92 -14.23 -12.74
C TYR A 287 2.98 -14.98 -11.41
N GLU A 288 3.92 -15.91 -11.29
CA GLU A 288 4.20 -16.59 -10.02
C GLU A 288 4.72 -15.60 -8.98
N LEU A 289 5.64 -14.71 -9.35
CA LEU A 289 6.12 -13.65 -8.47
C LEU A 289 4.95 -12.77 -7.96
N ALA A 290 4.02 -12.37 -8.84
CA ALA A 290 2.84 -11.61 -8.43
C ALA A 290 1.99 -12.35 -7.41
N LYS A 291 1.81 -13.68 -7.55
CA LYS A 291 1.11 -14.53 -6.58
C LYS A 291 1.85 -14.61 -5.25
N ILE A 292 3.15 -14.89 -5.27
CA ILE A 292 4.01 -14.97 -4.08
C ILE A 292 3.96 -13.65 -3.31
N LEU A 293 4.09 -12.52 -4.01
CA LEU A 293 4.04 -11.20 -3.42
C LEU A 293 2.63 -10.79 -2.98
N GLY A 294 1.56 -11.43 -3.48
CA GLY A 294 0.18 -11.07 -3.21
C GLY A 294 -0.19 -9.70 -3.80
N HIS A 295 0.18 -9.48 -5.05
CA HIS A 295 -0.24 -8.31 -5.81
C HIS A 295 -1.64 -8.52 -6.37
N ALA A 296 -2.55 -7.58 -6.13
CA ALA A 296 -3.92 -7.64 -6.67
C ALA A 296 -3.95 -7.36 -8.18
N ASN A 297 -2.94 -6.67 -8.71
CA ASN A 297 -2.78 -6.32 -10.12
C ASN A 297 -1.34 -6.63 -10.53
N ILE A 298 -1.18 -7.36 -11.64
CA ILE A 298 0.11 -7.74 -12.20
C ILE A 298 0.98 -6.51 -12.53
N LYS A 299 0.37 -5.38 -12.90
CA LYS A 299 1.08 -4.11 -13.15
C LYS A 299 2.02 -3.69 -12.01
N MET A 300 1.71 -4.09 -10.77
CA MET A 300 2.61 -3.84 -9.63
C MET A 300 3.89 -4.66 -9.68
N THR A 301 3.90 -5.76 -10.44
CA THR A 301 5.05 -6.67 -10.59
C THR A 301 5.83 -6.37 -11.86
N GLU A 302 5.20 -5.72 -12.85
CA GLU A 302 5.81 -5.39 -14.16
C GLU A 302 7.12 -4.60 -14.04
N ARG A 303 7.29 -3.82 -12.96
CA ARG A 303 8.53 -3.11 -12.66
C ARG A 303 9.76 -4.03 -12.60
N TYR A 304 9.58 -5.30 -12.24
CA TYR A 304 10.65 -6.28 -12.16
C TYR A 304 10.83 -7.05 -13.47
N ALA A 305 9.92 -6.92 -14.45
CA ALA A 305 9.99 -7.67 -15.71
C ALA A 305 11.27 -7.40 -16.49
N LYS A 306 11.76 -6.15 -16.46
CA LYS A 306 13.02 -5.75 -17.12
C LYS A 306 14.28 -6.47 -16.57
N LEU A 307 14.19 -7.04 -15.36
CA LEU A 307 15.29 -7.78 -14.72
C LEU A 307 15.32 -9.26 -15.14
N GLY A 308 14.27 -9.75 -15.77
CA GLY A 308 14.19 -11.12 -16.26
C GLY A 308 15.05 -11.33 -17.50
N GLN A 309 16.18 -12.00 -17.38
CA GLN A 309 17.16 -12.15 -18.45
C GLN A 309 16.73 -13.03 -19.62
N SER A 310 15.57 -13.69 -19.62
CA SER A 310 15.52 -14.87 -20.47
C SER A 310 14.21 -15.21 -21.17
N HIS A 311 13.35 -14.26 -21.45
CA HIS A 311 12.26 -14.59 -22.38
C HIS A 311 12.80 -15.08 -23.73
N ILE A 312 13.88 -14.47 -24.24
CA ILE A 312 14.51 -14.87 -25.51
C ILE A 312 15.14 -16.26 -25.38
N ALA A 313 15.94 -16.53 -24.36
CA ALA A 313 16.58 -17.84 -24.17
C ALA A 313 15.54 -18.96 -23.92
N LYS A 314 14.48 -18.71 -23.14
CA LYS A 314 13.38 -19.66 -22.96
C LYS A 314 12.63 -19.88 -24.28
N THR A 315 12.39 -18.83 -25.07
CA THR A 315 11.73 -18.92 -26.37
C THR A 315 12.55 -19.77 -27.35
N VAL A 316 13.87 -19.56 -27.41
CA VAL A 316 14.77 -20.40 -28.24
C VAL A 316 14.69 -21.87 -27.83
N LYS A 317 14.69 -22.17 -26.54
CA LYS A 317 14.54 -23.55 -26.05
C LYS A 317 13.21 -24.16 -26.44
N VAL A 318 12.10 -23.43 -26.27
CA VAL A 318 10.74 -23.88 -26.65
C VAL A 318 10.65 -24.05 -28.18
N ALA A 319 11.16 -23.11 -28.94
CA ALA A 319 11.20 -23.23 -30.41
C ALA A 319 12.01 -24.47 -30.84
N GLY A 320 13.15 -24.72 -30.20
CA GLY A 320 13.95 -25.92 -30.45
C GLY A 320 13.18 -27.23 -30.13
N GLN A 321 12.43 -27.26 -29.05
CA GLN A 321 11.57 -28.41 -28.72
C GLN A 321 10.49 -28.64 -29.78
N ILE A 322 9.83 -27.59 -30.25
CA ILE A 322 8.83 -27.66 -31.32
C ILE A 322 9.46 -28.25 -32.60
N TRP A 323 10.64 -27.76 -33.00
CA TRP A 323 11.37 -28.28 -34.15
C TRP A 323 11.74 -29.77 -34.00
N ASN A 324 12.14 -30.20 -32.80
CA ASN A 324 12.46 -31.61 -32.56
C ASN A 324 11.20 -32.50 -32.63
N LEU A 325 10.04 -32.02 -32.15
CA LEU A 325 8.77 -32.74 -32.30
C LEU A 325 8.35 -32.87 -33.76
N MET A 326 8.52 -31.79 -34.55
CA MET A 326 8.19 -31.80 -35.97
C MET A 326 9.09 -32.76 -36.75
N LYS A 327 10.39 -32.86 -36.42
CA LYS A 327 11.31 -33.82 -37.02
C LYS A 327 10.91 -35.25 -36.74
N ARG A 328 10.56 -35.60 -35.48
CA ARG A 328 10.08 -36.95 -35.09
C ARG A 328 8.83 -37.35 -35.88
N ALA A 329 7.87 -36.44 -35.99
CA ALA A 329 6.65 -36.72 -36.79
C ALA A 329 6.93 -36.94 -38.29
N GLN A 330 7.98 -36.32 -38.85
CA GLN A 330 8.41 -36.56 -40.23
C GLN A 330 9.14 -37.92 -40.41
N GLU A 331 9.90 -38.36 -39.40
CA GLU A 331 10.58 -39.65 -39.37
C GLU A 331 9.57 -40.79 -39.28
N GLU A 332 8.60 -40.71 -38.39
CA GLU A 332 7.51 -41.69 -38.23
C GLU A 332 6.63 -41.83 -39.48
N ASN A 333 6.37 -40.74 -40.22
CA ASN A 333 5.66 -40.76 -41.49
C ASN A 333 6.44 -41.31 -42.69
N LYS A 334 7.78 -41.50 -42.57
CA LYS A 334 8.61 -42.10 -43.63
C LYS A 334 8.80 -43.60 -43.43
N GLU A 335 8.55 -44.10 -42.20
CA GLU A 335 8.64 -45.51 -41.87
C GLU A 335 7.30 -46.24 -41.96
N ALA A 336 6.20 -45.51 -42.15
CA ALA A 336 4.84 -46.04 -42.42
C ALA A 336 4.54 -46.03 -43.92
#